data_5085cebef287fb1c5e120a552596d5cb
#
_entry.id   5085cebef287fb1c5e120a552596d5cb
#
_cell.length_a   1.000
_cell.length_b   1.000
_cell.length_c   1.000
_cell.angle_alpha   90.00
_cell.angle_beta   90.00
_cell.angle_gamma   90.00
#
_symmetry.space_group_name_H-M   'P 1'
#
loop_
_entity.id
_entity.type
_entity.pdbx_description
1 polymer ?
#
loop_
_entity_poly.entity_id
_entity_poly.type
_entity_poly.pdbx_seq_one_letter_code
_entity_poly.pdbx_strand_id
1 'polypeptide(L)'
;ALEAARRPIRYHAIALDRAGQPVPIVNSDEGFALMFSHPGADQLTIAAQTIDNAFPAGLMTGAGMLVANPVFASPEQQARFGRNAYHGTVVWSWQQALAAAGLARQIARRDLPEAVCRRLLKAQDTLWNAIAAGRSVQSSELWSWDHAGGAYRIVPFGASGADVDESNAAQLWSTVYLAVQRPAPGTGCGQ
;
A
#
# COMPACT_ATOMS: atom_id res chain seq x y z
N ALA A 1 2.53 9.22 15.78
CA ALA A 1 2.58 9.30 14.32
C ALA A 1 1.55 10.29 13.75
N LEU A 2 0.27 10.19 14.15
CA LEU A 2 -0.78 11.11 13.67
C LEU A 2 -0.51 12.57 14.08
N GLU A 3 -0.06 12.81 15.30
CA GLU A 3 0.35 14.14 15.77
C GLU A 3 1.59 14.65 15.03
N ALA A 4 2.52 13.77 14.67
CA ALA A 4 3.73 14.14 13.93
C ALA A 4 3.45 14.47 12.46
N ALA A 5 2.32 14.07 11.90
CA ALA A 5 1.97 14.37 10.52
C ALA A 5 1.83 15.87 10.23
N ARG A 6 1.53 16.70 11.26
CA ARG A 6 1.42 18.18 11.21
C ARG A 6 0.64 18.76 10.01
N ARG A 7 0.01 17.91 9.18
CA ARG A 7 -0.75 18.27 7.98
C ARG A 7 -2.01 17.40 7.91
N PRO A 8 -3.09 17.91 7.34
CA PRO A 8 -4.27 17.10 7.08
C PRO A 8 -3.90 15.87 6.25
N ILE A 9 -4.32 14.69 6.71
CA ILE A 9 -4.18 13.44 5.95
C ILE A 9 -5.32 13.41 4.94
N ARG A 10 -4.96 13.26 3.66
CA ARG A 10 -5.90 13.13 2.54
C ARG A 10 -5.70 11.76 1.90
N TYR A 11 -6.78 11.09 1.57
CA TYR A 11 -6.79 9.81 0.86
C TYR A 11 -8.09 9.65 0.07
N HIS A 12 -8.11 8.78 -0.91
CA HIS A 12 -9.32 8.42 -1.63
C HIS A 12 -10.07 7.31 -0.88
N ALA A 13 -11.36 7.52 -0.63
CA ALA A 13 -12.22 6.47 -0.12
C ALA A 13 -12.70 5.60 -1.30
N ILE A 14 -12.69 4.29 -1.13
CA ILE A 14 -13.17 3.35 -2.15
C ILE A 14 -14.64 2.98 -1.98
N ALA A 15 -15.25 3.37 -0.87
CA ALA A 15 -16.66 3.08 -0.57
C ALA A 15 -17.35 4.27 0.07
N LEU A 16 -18.65 4.35 -0.17
CA LEU A 16 -19.56 5.27 0.50
C LEU A 16 -20.51 4.47 1.40
N ASP A 17 -20.90 5.05 2.50
CA ASP A 17 -21.94 4.49 3.36
C ASP A 17 -23.35 4.76 2.80
N ARG A 18 -24.40 4.31 3.52
CA ARG A 18 -25.79 4.51 3.11
C ARG A 18 -26.22 5.98 3.05
N ALA A 19 -25.52 6.86 3.74
CA ALA A 19 -25.77 8.30 3.73
C ALA A 19 -24.92 9.02 2.66
N GLY A 20 -24.17 8.28 1.84
CA GLY A 20 -23.28 8.83 0.81
C GLY A 20 -21.99 9.43 1.39
N GLN A 21 -21.65 9.13 2.64
CA GLN A 21 -20.43 9.61 3.25
C GLN A 21 -19.26 8.66 2.95
N PRO A 22 -18.05 9.17 2.70
CA PRO A 22 -16.87 8.32 2.53
C PRO A 22 -16.64 7.43 3.75
N VAL A 23 -16.46 6.12 3.51
CA VAL A 23 -16.04 5.20 4.56
C VAL A 23 -14.57 5.49 4.89
N PRO A 24 -14.23 5.82 6.15
CA PRO A 24 -12.92 6.36 6.49
C PRO A 24 -11.85 5.26 6.68
N ILE A 25 -11.64 4.48 5.63
CA ILE A 25 -10.59 3.44 5.55
C ILE A 25 -9.64 3.82 4.43
N VAL A 26 -8.35 3.89 4.74
CA VAL A 26 -7.29 4.09 3.75
C VAL A 26 -7.00 2.74 3.09
N ASN A 27 -6.99 2.69 1.76
CA ASN A 27 -6.78 1.45 1.00
C ASN A 27 -5.61 1.58 0.02
N SER A 28 -4.99 0.46 -0.32
CA SER A 28 -3.91 0.38 -1.30
C SER A 28 -4.40 0.27 -2.75
N ASP A 29 -5.71 0.36 -2.98
CA ASP A 29 -6.34 0.31 -4.32
C ASP A 29 -5.94 1.48 -5.23
N GLU A 30 -5.27 2.49 -4.70
CA GLU A 30 -4.56 3.52 -5.47
C GLU A 30 -3.67 2.92 -6.58
N GLY A 31 -3.11 1.73 -6.36
CA GLY A 31 -2.34 0.99 -7.35
C GLY A 31 -3.08 0.78 -8.67
N PHE A 32 -4.39 0.52 -8.63
CA PHE A 32 -5.22 0.38 -9.83
C PHE A 32 -5.33 1.71 -10.61
N ALA A 33 -5.60 2.81 -9.92
CA ALA A 33 -5.67 4.12 -10.54
C ALA A 33 -4.32 4.53 -11.14
N LEU A 34 -3.22 4.29 -10.43
CA LEU A 34 -1.87 4.55 -10.92
C LEU A 34 -1.53 3.72 -12.16
N MET A 35 -1.94 2.44 -12.19
CA MET A 35 -1.60 1.52 -13.29
C MET A 35 -2.50 1.69 -14.50
N PHE A 36 -3.80 1.87 -14.31
CA PHE A 36 -4.78 1.75 -15.41
C PHE A 36 -5.43 3.06 -15.82
N SER A 37 -5.19 4.17 -15.10
CA SER A 37 -5.76 5.47 -15.44
C SER A 37 -4.70 6.55 -15.69
N HIS A 38 -5.14 7.80 -15.84
CA HIS A 38 -4.29 8.97 -16.02
C HIS A 38 -4.66 10.05 -14.99
N PRO A 39 -4.34 9.84 -13.70
CA PRO A 39 -4.73 10.75 -12.63
C PRO A 39 -4.08 12.13 -12.80
N GLY A 40 -4.80 13.17 -12.38
CA GLY A 40 -4.25 14.53 -12.32
C GLY A 40 -3.24 14.69 -11.17
N ALA A 41 -2.52 15.82 -11.20
CA ALA A 41 -1.43 16.11 -10.25
C ALA A 41 -1.86 16.02 -8.77
N ASP A 42 -3.07 16.47 -8.45
CA ASP A 42 -3.61 16.44 -7.08
C ASP A 42 -3.89 15.00 -6.63
N GLN A 43 -4.51 14.20 -7.49
CA GLN A 43 -4.78 12.77 -7.23
C GLN A 43 -3.48 11.99 -7.06
N LEU A 44 -2.48 12.23 -7.91
CA LEU A 44 -1.16 11.61 -7.79
C LEU A 44 -0.47 12.00 -6.49
N THR A 45 -0.63 13.26 -6.04
CA THR A 45 -0.09 13.70 -4.75
C THR A 45 -0.73 12.97 -3.59
N ILE A 46 -2.04 12.75 -3.62
CA ILE A 46 -2.78 11.99 -2.60
C ILE A 46 -2.32 10.53 -2.62
N ALA A 47 -2.29 9.89 -3.78
CA ALA A 47 -1.86 8.50 -3.92
C ALA A 47 -0.43 8.28 -3.41
N ALA A 48 0.51 9.17 -3.78
CA ALA A 48 1.88 9.11 -3.28
C ALA A 48 1.96 9.24 -1.75
N GLN A 49 1.15 10.12 -1.14
CA GLN A 49 1.10 10.27 0.31
C GLN A 49 0.52 9.04 1.01
N THR A 50 -0.53 8.46 0.43
CA THR A 50 -1.16 7.23 0.96
C THR A 50 -0.15 6.09 1.03
N ILE A 51 0.69 5.94 0.01
CA ILE A 51 1.73 4.91 -0.07
C ILE A 51 2.93 5.24 0.83
N ASP A 52 3.44 6.48 0.81
CA ASP A 52 4.68 6.88 1.49
C ASP A 52 4.50 7.07 3.00
N ASN A 53 3.31 7.45 3.47
CA ASN A 53 3.08 7.68 4.88
C ASN A 53 3.14 6.38 5.68
N ALA A 54 3.91 6.42 6.77
CA ALA A 54 3.97 5.31 7.71
C ALA A 54 2.61 5.09 8.42
N PHE A 55 2.26 3.84 8.66
CA PHE A 55 1.15 3.48 9.54
C PHE A 55 1.38 4.06 10.96
N PRO A 56 0.37 4.61 11.62
CA PRO A 56 -1.06 4.62 11.27
C PRO A 56 -1.53 5.82 10.41
N ALA A 57 -0.67 6.73 9.98
CA ALA A 57 -1.06 7.86 9.14
C ALA A 57 -1.32 7.47 7.67
N GLY A 58 -0.68 6.41 7.19
CA GLY A 58 -0.84 5.86 5.84
C GLY A 58 -0.78 4.34 5.87
N LEU A 59 -0.25 3.74 4.82
CA LEU A 59 -0.25 2.28 4.63
C LEU A 59 1.09 1.63 4.91
N MET A 60 2.19 2.38 4.98
CA MET A 60 3.52 1.80 5.00
C MET A 60 3.92 1.30 6.38
N THR A 61 4.34 0.03 6.45
CA THR A 61 4.94 -0.60 7.64
C THR A 61 6.32 -1.15 7.32
N GLY A 62 7.06 -1.55 8.34
CA GLY A 62 8.31 -2.28 8.14
C GLY A 62 8.13 -3.72 7.63
N ALA A 63 6.89 -4.22 7.57
CA ALA A 63 6.55 -5.54 7.04
C ALA A 63 5.97 -5.47 5.62
N GLY A 64 5.71 -4.28 5.09
CA GLY A 64 5.11 -4.05 3.78
C GLY A 64 4.05 -2.96 3.78
N MET A 65 3.46 -2.71 2.60
CA MET A 65 2.33 -1.82 2.42
C MET A 65 1.03 -2.56 2.76
N LEU A 66 0.25 -2.01 3.68
CA LEU A 66 -1.02 -2.59 4.10
C LEU A 66 -2.07 -2.50 2.99
N VAL A 67 -2.92 -3.51 2.90
CA VAL A 67 -4.12 -3.51 2.04
C VAL A 67 -5.11 -2.48 2.50
N ALA A 68 -5.39 -2.43 3.81
CA ALA A 68 -6.29 -1.47 4.41
C ALA A 68 -5.76 -0.93 5.74
N ASN A 69 -6.09 0.33 6.02
CA ASN A 69 -5.82 0.97 7.31
C ASN A 69 -7.13 1.60 7.82
N PRO A 70 -7.80 0.99 8.81
CA PRO A 70 -9.07 1.45 9.35
C PRO A 70 -8.92 2.44 10.51
N VAL A 71 -7.75 2.97 10.79
CA VAL A 71 -7.47 3.75 12.02
C VAL A 71 -8.37 4.97 12.19
N PHE A 72 -8.91 5.50 11.10
CA PHE A 72 -9.83 6.64 11.10
C PHE A 72 -11.31 6.24 11.19
N ALA A 73 -11.60 4.95 11.14
CA ALA A 73 -12.95 4.39 11.17
C ALA A 73 -13.46 4.19 12.62
N SER A 74 -14.73 3.87 12.78
CA SER A 74 -15.31 3.53 14.07
C SER A 74 -14.66 2.25 14.64
N PRO A 75 -14.66 2.04 15.96
CA PRO A 75 -14.16 0.81 16.57
C PRO A 75 -14.78 -0.48 15.99
N GLU A 76 -16.08 -0.43 15.65
CA GLU A 76 -16.77 -1.55 15.01
C GLU A 76 -16.22 -1.84 13.61
N GLN A 77 -15.95 -0.82 12.82
CA GLN A 77 -15.33 -0.98 11.50
C GLN A 77 -13.88 -1.46 11.64
N GLN A 78 -13.11 -0.89 12.56
CA GLN A 78 -11.73 -1.31 12.81
C GLN A 78 -11.64 -2.81 13.15
N ALA A 79 -12.58 -3.35 13.93
CA ALA A 79 -12.60 -4.75 14.30
C ALA A 79 -12.74 -5.70 13.10
N ARG A 80 -13.32 -5.24 11.99
CA ARG A 80 -13.48 -6.03 10.74
C ARG A 80 -12.22 -6.03 9.86
N PHE A 81 -11.29 -5.12 10.11
CA PHE A 81 -10.07 -4.92 9.30
C PHE A 81 -8.80 -5.31 10.08
N GLY A 82 -8.91 -6.31 10.94
CA GLY A 82 -7.77 -6.79 11.72
C GLY A 82 -6.68 -7.46 10.87
N ARG A 83 -5.57 -7.81 11.54
CA ARG A 83 -4.41 -8.48 10.93
C ARG A 83 -4.67 -9.93 10.50
N ASN A 84 -5.86 -10.45 10.77
CA ASN A 84 -6.32 -11.79 10.39
C ASN A 84 -7.51 -11.73 9.42
N ALA A 85 -7.87 -10.55 8.95
CA ALA A 85 -8.88 -10.36 7.92
C ALA A 85 -8.19 -10.27 6.56
N TYR A 86 -8.63 -11.04 5.57
CA TYR A 86 -8.03 -11.09 4.25
C TYR A 86 -7.91 -9.71 3.59
N HIS A 87 -8.95 -8.88 3.67
CA HIS A 87 -8.94 -7.48 3.22
C HIS A 87 -8.62 -6.48 4.34
N GLY A 88 -7.97 -6.93 5.40
CA GLY A 88 -7.66 -6.12 6.58
C GLY A 88 -6.30 -5.44 6.55
N THR A 89 -5.73 -5.26 7.74
CA THR A 89 -4.39 -4.71 7.92
C THR A 89 -3.31 -5.77 7.66
N VAL A 90 -3.33 -6.36 6.48
CA VAL A 90 -2.40 -7.37 5.97
C VAL A 90 -1.63 -6.81 4.78
N VAL A 91 -0.64 -7.52 4.30
CA VAL A 91 0.15 -7.15 3.12
C VAL A 91 -0.09 -8.18 2.03
N TRP A 92 -0.49 -7.71 0.83
CA TRP A 92 -0.57 -8.55 -0.36
C TRP A 92 0.62 -8.29 -1.29
N SER A 93 1.33 -9.34 -1.66
CA SER A 93 2.51 -9.22 -2.53
C SER A 93 2.17 -8.62 -3.90
N TRP A 94 1.09 -9.07 -4.52
CA TRP A 94 0.67 -8.59 -5.83
C TRP A 94 0.23 -7.12 -5.82
N GLN A 95 -0.39 -6.66 -4.74
CA GLN A 95 -0.85 -5.28 -4.64
C GLN A 95 0.32 -4.30 -4.48
N GLN A 96 1.37 -4.71 -3.78
CA GLN A 96 2.62 -3.96 -3.76
C GLN A 96 3.26 -3.88 -5.15
N ALA A 97 3.30 -5.01 -5.88
CA ALA A 97 3.81 -5.06 -7.24
C ALA A 97 2.99 -4.17 -8.20
N LEU A 98 1.65 -4.22 -8.12
CA LEU A 98 0.76 -3.34 -8.89
C LEU A 98 1.03 -1.86 -8.62
N ALA A 99 1.14 -1.48 -7.34
CA ALA A 99 1.44 -0.10 -6.95
C ALA A 99 2.82 0.35 -7.47
N ALA A 100 3.84 -0.52 -7.39
CA ALA A 100 5.18 -0.23 -7.91
C ALA A 100 5.19 -0.03 -9.44
N ALA A 101 4.48 -0.88 -10.20
CA ALA A 101 4.31 -0.74 -11.63
C ALA A 101 3.54 0.54 -11.99
N GLY A 102 2.47 0.83 -11.25
CA GLY A 102 1.68 2.05 -11.41
C GLY A 102 2.50 3.32 -11.15
N LEU A 103 3.27 3.36 -10.07
CA LEU A 103 4.18 4.47 -9.79
C LEU A 103 5.20 4.66 -10.91
N ALA A 104 5.84 3.60 -11.39
CA ALA A 104 6.79 3.67 -12.49
C ALA A 104 6.16 4.25 -13.76
N ARG A 105 4.92 3.81 -14.09
CA ARG A 105 4.15 4.34 -15.22
C ARG A 105 3.88 5.83 -15.08
N GLN A 106 3.48 6.31 -13.90
CA GLN A 106 3.21 7.73 -13.69
C GLN A 106 4.48 8.57 -13.68
N ILE A 107 5.59 8.08 -13.13
CA ILE A 107 6.90 8.76 -13.12
C ILE A 107 7.41 8.99 -14.54
N ALA A 108 7.16 8.07 -15.47
CA ALA A 108 7.55 8.20 -16.87
C ALA A 108 6.80 9.31 -17.65
N ARG A 109 5.76 9.91 -17.06
CA ARG A 109 5.00 10.99 -17.69
C ARG A 109 5.80 12.28 -17.76
N ARG A 110 5.68 12.98 -18.91
CA ARG A 110 6.38 14.25 -19.16
C ARG A 110 5.52 15.49 -18.84
N ASP A 111 4.22 15.29 -18.58
CA ASP A 111 3.25 16.35 -18.33
C ASP A 111 3.09 16.68 -16.83
N LEU A 112 3.83 16.01 -15.96
CA LEU A 112 3.72 16.21 -14.52
C LEU A 112 4.58 17.38 -14.02
N PRO A 113 4.04 18.18 -13.08
CA PRO A 113 4.85 19.13 -12.33
C PRO A 113 6.00 18.40 -11.59
N GLU A 114 7.18 18.99 -11.61
CA GLU A 114 8.38 18.41 -10.96
C GLU A 114 8.16 18.01 -9.49
N ALA A 115 7.40 18.83 -8.75
CA ALA A 115 7.10 18.56 -7.35
C ALA A 115 6.25 17.28 -7.17
N VAL A 116 5.33 17.00 -8.09
CA VAL A 116 4.51 15.77 -8.09
C VAL A 116 5.39 14.57 -8.40
N CYS A 117 6.21 14.67 -9.43
CA CYS A 117 7.11 13.59 -9.81
C CYS A 117 8.09 13.24 -8.69
N ARG A 118 8.69 14.22 -8.01
CA ARG A 118 9.54 13.96 -6.83
C ARG A 118 8.80 13.22 -5.71
N ARG A 119 7.50 13.50 -5.50
CA ARG A 119 6.69 12.75 -4.53
C ARG A 119 6.48 11.31 -4.96
N LEU A 120 6.20 11.07 -6.23
CA LEU A 120 6.05 9.72 -6.77
C LEU A 120 7.35 8.92 -6.66
N LEU A 121 8.50 9.52 -6.96
CA LEU A 121 9.82 8.89 -6.78
C LEU A 121 10.06 8.50 -5.32
N LYS A 122 9.75 9.40 -4.38
CA LYS A 122 9.87 9.10 -2.95
C LYS A 122 8.96 7.93 -2.54
N ALA A 123 7.69 7.95 -2.95
CA ALA A 123 6.76 6.86 -2.67
C ALA A 123 7.22 5.54 -3.27
N GLN A 124 7.79 5.57 -4.48
CA GLN A 124 8.38 4.40 -5.14
C GLN A 124 9.57 3.83 -4.36
N ASP A 125 10.48 4.66 -3.90
CA ASP A 125 11.62 4.21 -3.08
C ASP A 125 11.16 3.61 -1.76
N THR A 126 10.21 4.25 -1.08
CA THR A 126 9.62 3.73 0.17
C THR A 126 8.98 2.36 -0.06
N LEU A 127 8.21 2.22 -1.12
CA LEU A 127 7.55 0.94 -1.46
C LEU A 127 8.57 -0.14 -1.80
N TRP A 128 9.59 0.16 -2.60
CA TRP A 128 10.63 -0.83 -2.94
C TRP A 128 11.45 -1.29 -1.74
N ASN A 129 11.68 -0.41 -0.77
CA ASN A 129 12.33 -0.79 0.49
C ASN A 129 11.45 -1.75 1.30
N ALA A 130 10.13 -1.53 1.33
CA ALA A 130 9.19 -2.44 1.96
C ALA A 130 9.08 -3.79 1.24
N ILE A 131 9.05 -3.79 -0.11
CA ILE A 131 9.09 -5.02 -0.94
C ILE A 131 10.38 -5.80 -0.64
N ALA A 132 11.52 -5.13 -0.56
CA ALA A 132 12.80 -5.78 -0.26
C ALA A 132 12.82 -6.40 1.15
N ALA A 133 12.20 -5.76 2.15
CA ALA A 133 12.06 -6.31 3.50
C ALA A 133 11.17 -7.57 3.52
N GLY A 134 10.16 -7.64 2.65
CA GLY A 134 9.26 -8.80 2.49
C GLY A 134 9.81 -9.91 1.56
N ARG A 135 11.06 -9.85 1.10
CA ARG A 135 11.59 -10.73 0.06
C ARG A 135 11.48 -12.24 0.39
N SER A 136 11.61 -12.60 1.65
CA SER A 136 11.53 -14.01 2.09
C SER A 136 10.12 -14.62 1.96
N VAL A 137 9.09 -13.78 1.86
CA VAL A 137 7.68 -14.19 1.78
C VAL A 137 6.98 -13.68 0.52
N GLN A 138 7.72 -13.09 -0.42
CA GLN A 138 7.14 -12.46 -1.63
C GLN A 138 6.38 -13.45 -2.53
N SER A 139 6.68 -14.74 -2.45
CA SER A 139 5.96 -15.82 -3.15
C SER A 139 4.67 -16.25 -2.45
N SER A 140 4.40 -15.77 -1.25
CA SER A 140 3.09 -15.90 -0.62
C SER A 140 2.14 -14.87 -1.21
N GLU A 141 0.86 -15.22 -1.33
CA GLU A 141 -0.16 -14.25 -1.73
C GLU A 141 -0.21 -13.07 -0.79
N LEU A 142 -0.25 -13.37 0.52
CA LEU A 142 -0.32 -12.38 1.58
C LEU A 142 0.44 -12.84 2.83
N TRP A 143 0.72 -11.89 3.69
CA TRP A 143 1.22 -12.12 5.04
C TRP A 143 0.67 -11.09 6.02
N SER A 144 0.79 -11.44 7.28
CA SER A 144 0.47 -10.56 8.39
C SER A 144 1.74 -10.01 9.04
N TRP A 145 1.59 -9.26 10.10
CA TRP A 145 2.70 -8.66 10.82
C TRP A 145 2.41 -8.59 12.31
N ASP A 146 3.47 -8.47 13.07
CA ASP A 146 3.44 -8.14 14.49
C ASP A 146 4.34 -6.94 14.77
N HIS A 147 4.09 -6.24 15.86
CA HIS A 147 4.89 -5.09 16.28
C HIS A 147 5.30 -5.26 17.74
N ALA A 148 6.58 -5.50 17.97
CA ALA A 148 7.15 -5.68 19.28
C ALA A 148 8.52 -5.00 19.38
N GLY A 149 8.81 -4.39 20.51
CA GLY A 149 10.10 -3.71 20.74
C GLY A 149 10.39 -2.57 19.77
N GLY A 150 9.35 -1.89 19.24
CA GLY A 150 9.50 -0.80 18.26
C GLY A 150 9.75 -1.26 16.83
N ALA A 151 9.74 -2.56 16.54
CA ALA A 151 10.00 -3.12 15.22
C ALA A 151 8.82 -3.93 14.67
N TYR A 152 8.60 -3.85 13.36
CA TYR A 152 7.68 -4.73 12.66
C TYR A 152 8.35 -6.08 12.37
N ARG A 153 7.56 -7.15 12.50
CA ARG A 153 7.97 -8.52 12.15
C ARG A 153 6.92 -9.10 11.21
N ILE A 154 7.37 -9.75 10.16
CA ILE A 154 6.50 -10.51 9.27
C ILE A 154 6.10 -11.80 9.99
N VAL A 155 4.80 -12.10 9.95
CA VAL A 155 4.24 -13.37 10.44
C VAL A 155 3.33 -13.96 9.37
N PRO A 156 3.19 -15.30 9.30
CA PRO A 156 2.27 -15.94 8.38
C PRO A 156 0.82 -15.44 8.61
N PHE A 157 0.07 -15.29 7.53
CA PHE A 157 -1.37 -15.05 7.63
C PHE A 157 -2.03 -16.28 8.27
N GLY A 158 -3.07 -16.07 9.08
CA GLY A 158 -3.77 -17.14 9.76
C GLY A 158 -3.07 -17.73 10.99
N ALA A 159 -1.85 -17.27 11.35
CA ALA A 159 -1.10 -17.78 12.49
C ALA A 159 -1.84 -17.67 13.84
N SER A 160 -2.87 -16.83 13.94
CA SER A 160 -3.71 -16.65 15.13
C SER A 160 -5.12 -17.25 15.00
N GLY A 161 -5.32 -18.24 14.12
CA GLY A 161 -6.56 -19.02 14.02
C GLY A 161 -7.59 -18.52 13.00
N ALA A 162 -7.22 -17.61 12.10
CA ALA A 162 -8.02 -17.29 10.92
C ALA A 162 -7.68 -18.22 9.75
N ASP A 163 -8.45 -18.14 8.68
CA ASP A 163 -8.42 -19.01 7.50
C ASP A 163 -7.01 -19.18 6.91
N VAL A 164 -6.31 -20.21 7.36
CA VAL A 164 -4.95 -20.58 6.91
C VAL A 164 -4.94 -20.91 5.41
N ASP A 165 -6.09 -21.34 4.89
CA ASP A 165 -6.26 -21.78 3.51
C ASP A 165 -6.29 -20.62 2.49
N GLU A 166 -6.49 -19.38 2.93
CA GLU A 166 -6.50 -18.20 2.06
C GLU A 166 -5.10 -17.77 1.60
N SER A 167 -4.06 -18.13 2.32
CA SER A 167 -2.68 -17.79 1.96
C SER A 167 -2.02 -18.90 1.13
N ASN A 168 -2.21 -18.87 -0.17
CA ASN A 168 -1.76 -19.91 -1.07
C ASN A 168 -0.70 -19.42 -2.06
N ALA A 169 0.50 -20.02 -2.02
CA ALA A 169 1.60 -19.71 -2.94
C ALA A 169 1.39 -20.22 -4.38
N ALA A 170 0.42 -21.10 -4.60
CA ALA A 170 0.11 -21.64 -5.93
C ALA A 170 -0.90 -20.81 -6.74
N GLN A 171 -1.34 -19.67 -6.22
CA GLN A 171 -2.26 -18.78 -6.92
C GLN A 171 -1.53 -17.85 -7.89
N LEU A 172 -2.26 -17.37 -8.91
CA LEU A 172 -1.74 -16.37 -9.86
C LEU A 172 -1.22 -15.11 -9.14
N TRP A 173 -1.92 -14.64 -8.13
CA TRP A 173 -1.54 -13.47 -7.32
C TRP A 173 -0.18 -13.62 -6.66
N SER A 174 0.20 -14.82 -6.27
CA SER A 174 1.50 -15.13 -5.66
C SER A 174 2.69 -14.99 -6.62
N THR A 175 2.45 -14.82 -7.92
CA THR A 175 3.50 -14.73 -8.95
C THR A 175 3.61 -13.34 -9.58
N VAL A 176 2.71 -12.41 -9.29
CA VAL A 176 2.68 -11.08 -9.92
C VAL A 176 3.97 -10.30 -9.67
N TYR A 177 4.62 -10.48 -8.52
CA TYR A 177 5.89 -9.83 -8.20
C TYR A 177 7.01 -10.16 -9.22
N LEU A 178 6.94 -11.31 -9.91
CA LEU A 178 7.91 -11.70 -10.92
C LEU A 178 7.86 -10.80 -12.17
N ALA A 179 6.70 -10.21 -12.45
CA ALA A 179 6.48 -9.34 -13.60
C ALA A 179 6.97 -7.90 -13.37
N VAL A 180 7.30 -7.53 -12.13
CA VAL A 180 7.60 -6.14 -11.76
C VAL A 180 9.03 -6.05 -11.22
N GLN A 181 9.82 -5.18 -11.83
CA GLN A 181 11.22 -4.98 -11.48
C GLN A 181 11.42 -3.55 -10.93
N ARG A 182 12.35 -3.42 -9.98
CA ARG A 182 12.76 -2.09 -9.52
C ARG A 182 13.41 -1.34 -10.67
N PRO A 183 12.97 -0.10 -10.97
CA PRO A 183 13.63 0.73 -11.99
C PRO A 183 15.12 0.92 -11.71
N ALA A 184 15.90 1.07 -12.76
CA ALA A 184 17.33 1.33 -12.63
C ALA A 184 17.57 2.64 -11.83
N PRO A 185 18.68 2.71 -11.05
CA PRO A 185 19.05 3.96 -10.39
C PRO A 185 19.19 5.09 -11.41
N GLY A 186 18.66 6.26 -11.08
CA GLY A 186 18.71 7.44 -11.97
C GLY A 186 17.55 7.56 -12.95
N THR A 187 16.62 6.61 -12.97
CA THR A 187 15.35 6.80 -13.70
C THR A 187 14.60 7.96 -13.06
N GLY A 188 14.54 9.08 -13.75
CA GLY A 188 13.94 10.33 -13.29
C GLY A 188 12.66 10.68 -14.01
N CYS A 189 12.15 11.85 -13.67
CA CYS A 189 10.90 12.39 -14.22
C CYS A 189 10.99 12.61 -15.73
N GLY A 190 10.11 11.96 -16.49
CA GLY A 190 9.98 12.20 -17.92
C GLY A 190 11.11 11.68 -18.81
N GLN A 191 11.91 10.75 -18.28
CA GLN A 191 12.95 10.05 -19.04
C GLN A 191 12.39 8.83 -19.78
#